data_849f99a01cc968e37db163a8d57f8927
#
_entry.id   849f99a01cc968e37db163a8d57f8927
#
_cell.length_a   1.000
_cell.length_b   1.000
_cell.length_c   1.000
_cell.angle_alpha   90.00
_cell.angle_beta   90.00
_cell.angle_gamma   90.00
#
_symmetry.space_group_name_H-M   'P 1'
#
loop_
_entity.id
_entity.type
_entity.pdbx_description
1 polymer ?
#
loop_
_entity_poly.entity_id
_entity_poly.type
_entity_poly.pdbx_seq_one_letter_code
_entity_poly.pdbx_strand_id
1 'polypeptide(L)'
;MKADLPADALCVLDAATRSETVHDPFRTTWHCWGAGRAVVLLHGGSGSWTHWIRNVEALAAAGWRVLVPDLPGFGDSLAAPDATDAPDLVEPLAHGIRDMAGDEGCPVAGFSFGALTGVLTAAAVPGLITRLVLVGTPGLGLRNKRLALTPWLGLEDPDKRTEAHRRNLRTLMLHEAGSVDDFTVAIHAANLVRDRMRNRKVALTDVVARTLPTLSIPVDAIFGEEDALYVGRMNEVEALLHEAPAFGQMVRIPGAGHWVQYEAPTRFNTSLLHLLA
;
A
#
# COMPACT_ATOMS: atom_id res chain seq x y z
N MET A 1 -7.38 16.95 3.12
CA MET A 1 -7.97 15.58 3.14
C MET A 1 -9.25 15.49 3.96
N LYS A 2 -9.36 16.06 5.17
CA LYS A 2 -10.57 15.92 6.01
C LYS A 2 -11.88 16.30 5.30
N ALA A 3 -11.90 17.32 4.45
CA ALA A 3 -13.13 17.82 3.81
C ALA A 3 -13.76 16.85 2.78
N ASP A 4 -13.01 15.88 2.29
CA ASP A 4 -13.45 14.98 1.21
C ASP A 4 -13.69 13.54 1.68
N LEU A 5 -13.42 13.25 2.97
CA LEU A 5 -13.58 11.92 3.54
C LEU A 5 -14.97 11.74 4.16
N PRO A 6 -15.59 10.56 4.04
CA PRO A 6 -16.82 10.23 4.73
C PRO A 6 -16.62 10.19 6.26
N ALA A 7 -17.72 10.38 7.02
CA ALA A 7 -17.69 10.52 8.48
C ALA A 7 -16.98 9.35 9.19
N ASP A 8 -17.23 8.11 8.76
CA ASP A 8 -16.61 6.93 9.38
C ASP A 8 -15.09 6.92 9.18
N ALA A 9 -14.60 7.40 8.02
CA ALA A 9 -13.15 7.54 7.80
C ALA A 9 -12.56 8.66 8.67
N LEU A 10 -13.32 9.73 8.92
CA LEU A 10 -12.90 10.80 9.85
C LEU A 10 -12.80 10.30 11.28
N CYS A 11 -13.71 9.43 11.74
CA CYS A 11 -13.63 8.82 13.07
C CYS A 11 -12.32 8.05 13.27
N VAL A 12 -11.91 7.24 12.28
CA VAL A 12 -10.63 6.51 12.34
C VAL A 12 -9.44 7.48 12.32
N LEU A 13 -9.52 8.54 11.49
CA LEU A 13 -8.47 9.55 11.40
C LEU A 13 -8.34 10.38 12.70
N ASP A 14 -9.44 10.69 13.37
CA ASP A 14 -9.43 11.49 14.59
C ASP A 14 -8.78 10.76 15.79
N ALA A 15 -8.69 9.42 15.71
CA ALA A 15 -7.92 8.61 16.66
C ALA A 15 -6.41 8.62 16.40
N ALA A 16 -5.96 9.13 15.24
CA ALA A 16 -4.56 9.22 14.89
C ALA A 16 -3.88 10.48 15.42
N THR A 17 -2.63 10.35 15.82
CA THR A 17 -1.70 11.51 15.89
C THR A 17 -1.13 11.77 14.50
N ARG A 18 -1.04 13.06 14.12
CA ARG A 18 -0.40 13.47 12.87
C ARG A 18 1.00 13.97 13.13
N SER A 19 1.96 13.51 12.33
CA SER A 19 3.34 13.99 12.29
C SER A 19 3.74 14.33 10.86
N GLU A 20 4.85 15.05 10.70
CA GLU A 20 5.43 15.37 9.40
C GLU A 20 6.93 15.15 9.45
N THR A 21 7.49 14.55 8.39
CA THR A 21 8.93 14.46 8.17
C THR A 21 9.29 15.21 6.90
N VAL A 22 10.48 15.84 6.87
CA VAL A 22 10.93 16.67 5.78
C VAL A 22 12.27 16.17 5.26
N HIS A 23 12.30 15.82 3.99
CA HIS A 23 13.51 15.57 3.21
C HIS A 23 13.43 16.45 1.97
N ASP A 24 13.92 17.68 2.09
CA ASP A 24 13.69 18.76 1.11
C ASP A 24 13.98 18.33 -0.33
N PRO A 25 13.06 18.55 -1.29
CA PRO A 25 11.80 19.27 -1.18
C PRO A 25 10.57 18.41 -0.78
N PHE A 26 10.76 17.15 -0.38
CA PHE A 26 9.69 16.25 0.01
C PHE A 26 9.19 16.56 1.42
N ARG A 27 7.85 16.45 1.60
CA ARG A 27 7.18 16.49 2.90
C ARG A 27 6.26 15.32 3.01
N THR A 28 6.49 14.45 4.00
CA THR A 28 5.70 13.24 4.23
C THR A 28 4.83 13.42 5.46
N THR A 29 3.52 13.36 5.29
CA THR A 29 2.54 13.32 6.37
C THR A 29 2.39 11.90 6.86
N TRP A 30 2.50 11.73 8.18
CA TRP A 30 2.36 10.46 8.88
C TRP A 30 1.11 10.47 9.74
N HIS A 31 0.34 9.40 9.68
CA HIS A 31 -0.78 9.13 10.56
C HIS A 31 -0.39 7.98 11.48
N CYS A 32 -0.51 8.16 12.80
CA CYS A 32 0.03 7.23 13.79
C CYS A 32 -1.05 6.79 14.77
N TRP A 33 -1.19 5.48 14.96
CA TRP A 33 -2.12 4.88 15.93
C TRP A 33 -1.37 3.99 16.90
N GLY A 34 -1.90 3.87 18.12
CA GLY A 34 -1.36 2.97 19.15
C GLY A 34 -0.02 3.40 19.71
N ALA A 35 0.60 2.47 20.44
CA ALA A 35 1.90 2.62 21.10
C ALA A 35 2.64 1.28 21.10
N GLY A 36 3.96 1.30 21.42
CA GLY A 36 4.81 0.10 21.45
C GLY A 36 5.77 0.01 20.27
N ARG A 37 6.07 -1.21 19.79
CA ARG A 37 6.98 -1.43 18.65
C ARG A 37 6.39 -0.82 17.38
N ALA A 38 7.24 -0.18 16.60
CA ALA A 38 6.81 0.44 15.35
C ALA A 38 6.56 -0.61 14.24
N VAL A 39 5.53 -0.39 13.44
CA VAL A 39 5.32 -1.01 12.14
C VAL A 39 4.91 0.05 11.14
N VAL A 40 5.50 0.05 9.96
CA VAL A 40 5.15 0.98 8.89
C VAL A 40 4.25 0.29 7.87
N LEU A 41 3.14 0.95 7.50
CA LEU A 41 2.21 0.47 6.49
C LEU A 41 2.22 1.40 5.27
N LEU A 42 2.74 0.93 4.14
CA LEU A 42 2.85 1.71 2.91
C LEU A 42 1.64 1.45 2.00
N HIS A 43 0.93 2.49 1.60
CA HIS A 43 -0.26 2.38 0.76
C HIS A 43 0.06 2.15 -0.71
N GLY A 44 -0.92 1.65 -1.46
CA GLY A 44 -0.84 1.44 -2.91
C GLY A 44 -0.92 2.72 -3.74
N GLY A 45 -0.67 2.60 -5.03
CA GLY A 45 -0.80 3.72 -5.97
C GLY A 45 -2.19 4.32 -5.96
N SER A 46 -2.27 5.63 -6.17
CA SER A 46 -3.51 6.42 -6.08
C SER A 46 -4.25 6.25 -4.75
N GLY A 47 -3.51 6.00 -3.67
CA GLY A 47 -4.01 5.79 -2.32
C GLY A 47 -3.54 6.83 -1.32
N SER A 48 -3.82 6.55 -0.07
CA SER A 48 -3.36 7.26 1.13
C SER A 48 -3.40 6.28 2.31
N TRP A 49 -3.25 6.77 3.53
CA TRP A 49 -3.47 5.99 4.74
C TRP A 49 -4.79 5.19 4.72
N THR A 50 -5.80 5.63 3.99
CA THR A 50 -7.11 4.97 3.91
C THR A 50 -7.07 3.59 3.25
N HIS A 51 -5.98 3.23 2.54
CA HIS A 51 -5.79 1.85 2.09
C HIS A 51 -5.64 0.86 3.26
N TRP A 52 -5.32 1.36 4.46
CA TRP A 52 -5.15 0.61 5.69
C TRP A 52 -6.24 0.86 6.73
N ILE A 53 -7.33 1.53 6.34
CA ILE A 53 -8.38 2.02 7.26
C ILE A 53 -9.03 0.92 8.10
N ARG A 54 -9.11 -0.31 7.59
CA ARG A 54 -9.68 -1.48 8.29
C ARG A 54 -8.64 -2.29 9.09
N ASN A 55 -7.40 -1.78 9.17
CA ASN A 55 -6.28 -2.52 9.76
C ASN A 55 -5.61 -1.77 10.91
N VAL A 56 -5.54 -0.44 10.85
CA VAL A 56 -4.78 0.38 11.80
C VAL A 56 -5.22 0.18 13.24
N GLU A 57 -6.53 0.12 13.51
CA GLU A 57 -7.05 -0.06 14.87
C GLU A 57 -6.76 -1.46 15.41
N ALA A 58 -6.88 -2.51 14.56
CA ALA A 58 -6.59 -3.89 14.97
C ALA A 58 -5.11 -4.09 15.33
N LEU A 59 -4.20 -3.49 14.55
CA LEU A 59 -2.77 -3.56 14.85
C LEU A 59 -2.43 -2.73 16.12
N ALA A 60 -3.02 -1.54 16.25
CA ALA A 60 -2.85 -0.72 17.45
C ALA A 60 -3.34 -1.42 18.71
N ALA A 61 -4.50 -2.08 18.64
CA ALA A 61 -5.05 -2.89 19.75
C ALA A 61 -4.17 -4.10 20.08
N ALA A 62 -3.42 -4.62 19.10
CA ALA A 62 -2.43 -5.69 19.32
C ALA A 62 -1.08 -5.19 19.87
N GLY A 63 -0.97 -3.91 20.25
CA GLY A 63 0.21 -3.33 20.89
C GLY A 63 1.27 -2.79 19.92
N TRP A 64 0.92 -2.56 18.66
CA TRP A 64 1.81 -1.94 17.69
C TRP A 64 1.62 -0.40 17.68
N ARG A 65 2.72 0.31 17.49
CA ARG A 65 2.71 1.71 17.05
C ARG A 65 2.67 1.70 15.51
N VAL A 66 1.49 1.90 14.96
CA VAL A 66 1.20 1.82 13.53
C VAL A 66 1.51 3.16 12.88
N LEU A 67 2.47 3.19 11.98
CA LEU A 67 2.95 4.38 11.28
C LEU A 67 2.53 4.27 9.81
N VAL A 68 1.64 5.14 9.37
CA VAL A 68 1.10 5.12 8.01
C VAL A 68 1.39 6.44 7.32
N PRO A 69 2.41 6.52 6.46
CA PRO A 69 2.64 7.72 5.67
C PRO A 69 1.61 7.80 4.54
N ASP A 70 1.16 9.00 4.23
CA ASP A 70 0.81 9.29 2.85
C ASP A 70 2.12 9.38 2.08
N LEU A 71 2.38 8.49 1.13
CA LEU A 71 3.62 8.49 0.36
C LEU A 71 3.79 9.84 -0.37
N PRO A 72 5.02 10.36 -0.55
CA PRO A 72 5.22 11.61 -1.25
C PRO A 72 4.53 11.65 -2.62
N GLY A 73 3.78 12.72 -2.88
CA GLY A 73 2.96 12.86 -4.08
C GLY A 73 1.53 12.31 -3.95
N PHE A 74 1.16 11.77 -2.80
CA PHE A 74 -0.18 11.27 -2.50
C PHE A 74 -0.76 11.92 -1.25
N GLY A 75 -2.07 11.80 -1.07
CA GLY A 75 -2.75 12.25 0.13
C GLY A 75 -2.37 13.69 0.51
N ASP A 76 -1.96 13.90 1.75
CA ASP A 76 -1.53 15.20 2.28
C ASP A 76 -0.02 15.45 2.15
N SER A 77 0.75 14.49 1.59
CA SER A 77 2.21 14.60 1.39
C SER A 77 2.57 15.31 0.10
N LEU A 78 3.71 16.01 0.09
CA LEU A 78 4.24 16.67 -1.09
C LEU A 78 5.45 15.90 -1.64
N ALA A 79 5.58 15.85 -2.96
CA ALA A 79 6.76 15.33 -3.65
C ALA A 79 7.54 16.46 -4.32
N ALA A 80 8.79 16.18 -4.67
CA ALA A 80 9.55 17.04 -5.57
C ALA A 80 8.81 17.19 -6.91
N PRO A 81 8.91 18.35 -7.58
CA PRO A 81 8.23 18.58 -8.85
C PRO A 81 8.64 17.60 -9.97
N ASP A 82 9.83 17.04 -9.90
CA ASP A 82 10.42 16.10 -10.85
C ASP A 82 10.28 14.64 -10.43
N ALA A 83 9.77 14.36 -9.23
CA ALA A 83 9.49 13.00 -8.78
C ALA A 83 8.34 12.38 -9.57
N THR A 84 8.56 11.21 -10.16
CA THR A 84 7.64 10.58 -11.11
C THR A 84 7.23 9.16 -10.74
N ASP A 85 8.08 8.41 -9.98
CA ASP A 85 7.83 6.99 -9.71
C ASP A 85 8.51 6.53 -8.40
N ALA A 86 8.36 5.26 -8.05
CA ALA A 86 8.83 4.67 -6.80
C ALA A 86 10.33 4.90 -6.48
N PRO A 87 11.28 4.87 -7.44
CA PRO A 87 12.68 5.16 -7.14
C PRO A 87 12.91 6.52 -6.51
N ASP A 88 12.14 7.55 -6.92
CA ASP A 88 12.25 8.90 -6.42
C ASP A 88 11.78 9.04 -4.95
N LEU A 89 11.05 8.04 -4.46
CA LEU A 89 10.50 8.02 -3.10
C LEU A 89 11.39 7.27 -2.09
N VAL A 90 12.44 6.59 -2.54
CA VAL A 90 13.28 5.75 -1.68
C VAL A 90 13.96 6.56 -0.58
N GLU A 91 14.66 7.63 -0.94
CA GLU A 91 15.37 8.46 0.03
C GLU A 91 14.45 9.19 1.01
N PRO A 92 13.40 9.93 0.54
CA PRO A 92 12.48 10.59 1.47
C PRO A 92 11.73 9.61 2.37
N LEU A 93 11.38 8.42 1.87
CA LEU A 93 10.76 7.38 2.69
C LEU A 93 11.73 6.82 3.74
N ALA A 94 12.97 6.53 3.35
CA ALA A 94 13.99 6.05 4.28
C ALA A 94 14.28 7.06 5.39
N HIS A 95 14.39 8.35 5.04
CA HIS A 95 14.53 9.44 6.00
C HIS A 95 13.36 9.46 6.98
N GLY A 96 12.13 9.46 6.44
CA GLY A 96 10.92 9.48 7.25
C GLY A 96 10.78 8.26 8.17
N ILE A 97 11.17 7.05 7.72
CA ILE A 97 11.16 5.85 8.58
C ILE A 97 12.14 6.02 9.74
N ARG A 98 13.36 6.54 9.52
CA ARG A 98 14.32 6.80 10.61
C ARG A 98 13.76 7.78 11.62
N ASP A 99 13.22 8.91 11.16
CA ASP A 99 12.67 9.94 12.03
C ASP A 99 11.49 9.40 12.88
N MET A 100 10.67 8.55 12.28
CA MET A 100 9.46 8.05 12.92
C MET A 100 9.66 6.78 13.73
N ALA A 101 10.53 5.87 13.31
CA ALA A 101 10.72 4.55 13.93
C ALA A 101 12.05 4.39 14.66
N GLY A 102 13.04 5.27 14.40
CA GLY A 102 14.39 5.21 14.95
C GLY A 102 15.37 4.46 14.04
N ASP A 103 16.64 4.51 14.40
CA ASP A 103 17.76 3.96 13.62
C ASP A 103 17.85 2.42 13.65
N GLU A 104 17.22 1.76 14.63
CA GLU A 104 17.18 0.30 14.72
C GLU A 104 16.31 -0.35 13.64
N GLY A 105 15.59 0.48 12.89
CA GLY A 105 14.67 0.03 11.84
C GLY A 105 13.39 -0.61 12.39
N CYS A 106 12.50 -0.98 11.49
CA CYS A 106 11.22 -1.58 11.85
C CYS A 106 10.69 -2.50 10.74
N PRO A 107 9.73 -3.40 11.06
CA PRO A 107 8.99 -4.12 10.05
C PRO A 107 8.12 -3.17 9.21
N VAL A 108 8.00 -3.50 7.92
CA VAL A 108 7.19 -2.77 6.95
C VAL A 108 6.22 -3.72 6.25
N ALA A 109 4.95 -3.36 6.16
CA ALA A 109 4.00 -3.99 5.26
C ALA A 109 3.64 -3.01 4.15
N GLY A 110 3.87 -3.39 2.91
CA GLY A 110 3.59 -2.55 1.76
C GLY A 110 2.48 -3.13 0.89
N PHE A 111 1.51 -2.31 0.50
CA PHE A 111 0.46 -2.69 -0.43
C PHE A 111 0.76 -2.18 -1.83
N SER A 112 0.72 -3.07 -2.84
CA SER A 112 0.82 -2.72 -4.25
C SER A 112 2.04 -1.81 -4.52
N PHE A 113 1.85 -0.57 -4.95
CA PHE A 113 2.92 0.41 -5.15
C PHE A 113 3.77 0.63 -3.88
N GLY A 114 3.15 0.60 -2.70
CA GLY A 114 3.87 0.66 -1.42
C GLY A 114 4.76 -0.57 -1.17
N ALA A 115 4.35 -1.76 -1.62
CA ALA A 115 5.19 -2.96 -1.56
C ALA A 115 6.43 -2.82 -2.45
N LEU A 116 6.23 -2.38 -3.69
CA LEU A 116 7.33 -2.08 -4.61
C LEU A 116 8.29 -1.04 -4.04
N THR A 117 7.76 0.07 -3.50
CA THR A 117 8.59 1.11 -2.86
C THR A 117 9.33 0.56 -1.64
N GLY A 118 8.68 -0.29 -0.84
CA GLY A 118 9.29 -0.99 0.30
C GLY A 118 10.46 -1.90 -0.11
N VAL A 119 10.31 -2.67 -1.19
CA VAL A 119 11.39 -3.51 -1.76
C VAL A 119 12.59 -2.65 -2.16
N LEU A 120 12.37 -1.57 -2.90
CA LEU A 120 13.44 -0.67 -3.33
C LEU A 120 14.13 0.00 -2.14
N THR A 121 13.36 0.42 -1.12
CA THR A 121 13.92 1.03 0.10
C THR A 121 14.74 0.02 0.90
N ALA A 122 14.26 -1.22 1.06
CA ALA A 122 15.01 -2.27 1.77
C ALA A 122 16.34 -2.59 1.09
N ALA A 123 16.37 -2.61 -0.24
CA ALA A 123 17.59 -2.84 -1.01
C ALA A 123 18.58 -1.66 -0.93
N ALA A 124 18.07 -0.43 -1.00
CA ALA A 124 18.89 0.76 -1.01
C ALA A 124 19.47 1.12 0.38
N VAL A 125 18.74 0.79 1.46
CA VAL A 125 19.10 1.17 2.83
C VAL A 125 19.03 -0.07 3.74
N PRO A 126 20.06 -0.94 3.69
CA PRO A 126 20.13 -2.14 4.52
C PRO A 126 20.00 -1.83 6.03
N GLY A 127 19.25 -2.65 6.74
CA GLY A 127 19.01 -2.51 8.19
C GLY A 127 17.86 -1.59 8.59
N LEU A 128 17.39 -0.72 7.69
CA LEU A 128 16.26 0.17 7.99
C LEU A 128 14.91 -0.58 8.05
N ILE A 129 14.72 -1.52 7.15
CA ILE A 129 13.57 -2.42 7.15
C ILE A 129 14.05 -3.77 7.70
N THR A 130 13.51 -4.19 8.84
CA THR A 130 13.93 -5.42 9.53
C THR A 130 13.16 -6.66 9.08
N ARG A 131 11.97 -6.48 8.52
CA ARG A 131 11.12 -7.49 7.90
C ARG A 131 10.22 -6.80 6.88
N LEU A 132 9.96 -7.44 5.76
CA LEU A 132 9.09 -6.90 4.71
C LEU A 132 7.92 -7.85 4.45
N VAL A 133 6.67 -7.34 4.55
CA VAL A 133 5.47 -8.07 4.17
C VAL A 133 4.91 -7.44 2.88
N LEU A 134 4.94 -8.22 1.81
CA LEU A 134 4.47 -7.80 0.47
C LEU A 134 2.98 -8.09 0.33
N VAL A 135 2.17 -7.06 0.13
CA VAL A 135 0.71 -7.19 -0.05
C VAL A 135 0.35 -6.82 -1.48
N GLY A 136 -0.10 -7.78 -2.28
CA GLY A 136 -0.49 -7.54 -3.67
C GLY A 136 0.59 -6.84 -4.50
N THR A 137 1.87 -7.18 -4.32
CA THR A 137 2.99 -6.46 -4.94
C THR A 137 3.00 -6.58 -6.47
N PRO A 138 3.14 -5.46 -7.21
CA PRO A 138 3.42 -5.48 -8.65
C PRO A 138 4.93 -5.63 -8.91
N GLY A 139 5.35 -5.48 -10.16
CA GLY A 139 6.78 -5.46 -10.51
C GLY A 139 7.44 -6.83 -10.56
N LEU A 140 6.65 -7.90 -10.72
CA LEU A 140 7.13 -9.28 -10.82
C LEU A 140 7.39 -9.73 -12.27
N GLY A 141 7.22 -8.83 -13.26
CA GLY A 141 7.37 -9.22 -14.68
C GLY A 141 6.27 -10.13 -15.21
N LEU A 142 5.32 -10.52 -14.37
CA LEU A 142 4.17 -11.32 -14.75
C LEU A 142 3.15 -10.42 -15.45
N ARG A 143 3.13 -10.48 -16.79
CA ARG A 143 2.17 -9.68 -17.56
C ARG A 143 0.82 -10.38 -17.61
N ASN A 144 -0.18 -9.80 -16.96
CA ASN A 144 -1.57 -10.10 -17.25
C ASN A 144 -2.09 -9.21 -18.38
N LYS A 145 -3.29 -9.53 -18.90
CA LYS A 145 -3.99 -8.63 -19.82
C LYS A 145 -4.08 -7.25 -19.18
N ARG A 146 -3.80 -6.21 -19.96
CA ARG A 146 -3.96 -4.82 -19.50
C ARG A 146 -5.39 -4.62 -19.01
N LEU A 147 -5.55 -4.28 -17.75
CA LEU A 147 -6.86 -3.98 -17.18
C LEU A 147 -7.39 -2.68 -17.81
N ALA A 148 -8.59 -2.74 -18.38
CA ALA A 148 -9.23 -1.58 -18.99
C ALA A 148 -9.99 -0.79 -17.92
N LEU A 149 -9.33 0.19 -17.33
CA LEU A 149 -9.97 1.09 -16.37
C LEU A 149 -10.81 2.13 -17.13
N THR A 150 -11.97 2.46 -16.56
CA THR A 150 -12.87 3.49 -17.07
C THR A 150 -12.30 4.87 -16.77
N PRO A 151 -12.07 5.74 -17.77
CA PRO A 151 -11.68 7.11 -17.54
C PRO A 151 -12.73 7.86 -16.71
N TRP A 152 -12.29 8.57 -15.70
CA TRP A 152 -13.15 9.36 -14.81
C TRP A 152 -12.82 10.86 -14.85
N LEU A 153 -11.57 11.20 -15.21
CA LEU A 153 -11.13 12.59 -15.40
C LEU A 153 -11.91 13.23 -16.56
N GLY A 154 -12.39 14.44 -16.34
CA GLY A 154 -13.18 15.18 -17.34
C GLY A 154 -14.66 14.79 -17.40
N LEU A 155 -15.12 13.83 -16.57
CA LEU A 155 -16.57 13.60 -16.43
C LEU A 155 -17.16 14.70 -15.56
N GLU A 156 -18.01 15.56 -16.15
CA GLU A 156 -18.70 16.65 -15.44
C GLU A 156 -19.85 16.14 -14.57
N ASP A 157 -20.55 15.12 -15.06
CA ASP A 157 -21.68 14.47 -14.38
C ASP A 157 -21.20 13.66 -13.16
N PRO A 158 -21.61 14.02 -11.93
CA PRO A 158 -21.20 13.34 -10.71
C PRO A 158 -21.59 11.85 -10.66
N ASP A 159 -22.75 11.48 -11.18
CA ASP A 159 -23.23 10.10 -11.17
C ASP A 159 -22.40 9.22 -12.11
N LYS A 160 -22.06 9.74 -13.30
CA LYS A 160 -21.17 9.04 -14.24
C LYS A 160 -19.77 8.88 -13.67
N ARG A 161 -19.26 9.87 -12.93
CA ARG A 161 -17.97 9.80 -12.26
C ARG A 161 -17.98 8.75 -11.17
N THR A 162 -19.00 8.73 -10.33
CA THR A 162 -19.21 7.73 -9.27
C THR A 162 -19.26 6.31 -9.87
N GLU A 163 -20.01 6.13 -10.96
CA GLU A 163 -20.09 4.82 -11.63
C GLU A 163 -18.75 4.39 -12.25
N ALA A 164 -17.97 5.33 -12.79
CA ALA A 164 -16.61 5.03 -13.26
C ALA A 164 -15.71 4.55 -12.12
N HIS A 165 -15.79 5.17 -10.93
CA HIS A 165 -15.07 4.71 -9.73
C HIS A 165 -15.53 3.31 -9.30
N ARG A 166 -16.83 3.02 -9.28
CA ARG A 166 -17.35 1.68 -8.97
C ARG A 166 -16.80 0.62 -9.92
N ARG A 167 -16.81 0.90 -11.23
CA ARG A 167 -16.27 -0.02 -12.23
C ARG A 167 -14.78 -0.26 -12.04
N ASN A 168 -14.01 0.79 -11.77
CA ASN A 168 -12.57 0.69 -11.55
C ASN A 168 -12.22 -0.12 -10.28
N LEU A 169 -12.97 0.08 -9.20
CA LEU A 169 -12.86 -0.72 -7.99
C LEU A 169 -13.09 -2.21 -8.27
N ARG A 170 -14.16 -2.57 -8.99
CA ARG A 170 -14.44 -3.96 -9.39
C ARG A 170 -13.42 -4.52 -10.37
N THR A 171 -12.87 -3.69 -11.25
CA THR A 171 -11.94 -4.14 -12.28
C THR A 171 -10.55 -4.46 -11.71
N LEU A 172 -10.10 -3.68 -10.72
CA LEU A 172 -8.73 -3.77 -10.22
C LEU A 172 -8.64 -4.16 -8.76
N MET A 173 -9.49 -3.59 -7.90
CA MET A 173 -9.22 -3.57 -6.46
C MET A 173 -9.95 -4.66 -5.69
N LEU A 174 -11.21 -4.93 -6.01
CA LEU A 174 -12.12 -5.72 -5.19
C LEU A 174 -12.78 -6.82 -6.02
N HIS A 175 -12.82 -8.02 -5.47
CA HIS A 175 -13.46 -9.18 -6.08
C HIS A 175 -14.95 -9.25 -5.75
N GLU A 176 -15.30 -9.11 -4.47
CA GLU A 176 -16.66 -9.21 -3.99
C GLU A 176 -17.49 -7.96 -4.30
N ALA A 177 -18.58 -8.11 -5.01
CA ALA A 177 -19.45 -6.99 -5.42
C ALA A 177 -19.98 -6.19 -4.22
N GLY A 178 -20.25 -6.83 -3.09
CA GLY A 178 -20.73 -6.20 -1.86
C GLY A 178 -19.67 -5.31 -1.17
N SER A 179 -18.39 -5.48 -1.51
CA SER A 179 -17.31 -4.63 -0.99
C SER A 179 -17.25 -3.27 -1.67
N VAL A 180 -17.98 -3.05 -2.78
CA VAL A 180 -18.01 -1.80 -3.54
C VAL A 180 -19.22 -0.96 -3.11
N ASP A 181 -19.29 -0.60 -1.86
CA ASP A 181 -20.31 0.27 -1.28
C ASP A 181 -19.98 1.77 -1.48
N ASP A 182 -20.88 2.64 -1.05
CA ASP A 182 -20.73 4.10 -1.18
C ASP A 182 -19.54 4.62 -0.38
N PHE A 183 -19.25 4.03 0.77
CA PHE A 183 -18.10 4.38 1.59
C PHE A 183 -16.79 4.06 0.84
N THR A 184 -16.67 2.87 0.27
CA THR A 184 -15.50 2.46 -0.51
C THR A 184 -15.27 3.36 -1.70
N VAL A 185 -16.36 3.71 -2.41
CA VAL A 185 -16.30 4.64 -3.57
C VAL A 185 -15.85 6.03 -3.13
N ALA A 186 -16.35 6.53 -2.01
CA ALA A 186 -16.00 7.86 -1.50
C ALA A 186 -14.52 7.96 -1.11
N ILE A 187 -13.97 7.00 -0.35
CA ILE A 187 -12.55 7.01 0.02
C ILE A 187 -11.64 6.84 -1.22
N HIS A 188 -12.03 5.99 -2.17
CA HIS A 188 -11.30 5.82 -3.42
C HIS A 188 -11.29 7.11 -4.25
N ALA A 189 -12.43 7.77 -4.43
CA ALA A 189 -12.53 9.02 -5.15
C ALA A 189 -11.69 10.13 -4.48
N ALA A 190 -11.74 10.25 -3.16
CA ALA A 190 -10.93 11.20 -2.39
C ALA A 190 -9.42 10.99 -2.58
N ASN A 191 -8.98 9.74 -2.68
CA ASN A 191 -7.58 9.39 -2.96
C ASN A 191 -7.15 9.79 -4.38
N LEU A 192 -7.97 9.47 -5.38
CA LEU A 192 -7.65 9.70 -6.79
C LEU A 192 -7.42 11.18 -7.13
N VAL A 193 -8.16 12.10 -6.52
CA VAL A 193 -7.96 13.54 -6.76
C VAL A 193 -6.66 14.06 -6.16
N ARG A 194 -6.07 13.33 -5.22
CA ARG A 194 -4.84 13.67 -4.52
C ARG A 194 -3.61 12.89 -5.02
N ASP A 195 -3.75 12.07 -6.07
CA ASP A 195 -2.65 11.41 -6.76
C ASP A 195 -1.98 12.40 -7.72
N ARG A 196 -0.79 12.85 -7.38
CA ARG A 196 0.06 13.75 -8.18
C ARG A 196 1.14 13.01 -8.97
N MET A 197 1.22 11.67 -8.83
CA MET A 197 2.20 10.80 -9.48
C MET A 197 1.57 9.83 -10.47
N ARG A 198 0.71 10.32 -11.36
CA ARG A 198 -0.16 9.47 -12.21
C ARG A 198 0.55 8.70 -13.34
N ASN A 199 1.78 9.06 -13.68
CA ASN A 199 2.51 8.51 -14.84
C ASN A 199 3.50 7.39 -14.48
N ARG A 200 3.30 6.72 -13.35
CA ARG A 200 4.13 5.63 -12.87
C ARG A 200 4.19 4.46 -13.85
N LYS A 201 5.39 3.93 -14.11
CA LYS A 201 5.63 2.83 -15.05
C LYS A 201 6.45 1.69 -14.43
N VAL A 202 7.17 1.94 -13.34
CA VAL A 202 8.08 0.98 -12.70
C VAL A 202 7.32 -0.26 -12.23
N ALA A 203 6.08 -0.10 -11.76
CA ALA A 203 5.18 -1.20 -11.41
C ALA A 203 4.86 -2.17 -12.58
N LEU A 204 5.06 -1.74 -13.82
CA LEU A 204 4.84 -2.56 -15.03
C LEU A 204 6.07 -3.36 -15.47
N THR A 205 7.17 -3.24 -14.76
CA THR A 205 8.45 -3.93 -15.02
C THR A 205 8.59 -5.20 -14.19
N ASP A 206 9.78 -5.78 -14.18
CA ASP A 206 10.18 -6.91 -13.33
C ASP A 206 11.08 -6.48 -12.16
N VAL A 207 11.03 -5.20 -11.80
CA VAL A 207 11.97 -4.61 -10.82
C VAL A 207 11.92 -5.31 -9.46
N VAL A 208 10.74 -5.69 -8.99
CA VAL A 208 10.62 -6.42 -7.71
C VAL A 208 11.27 -7.80 -7.82
N ALA A 209 10.93 -8.57 -8.86
CA ALA A 209 11.53 -9.89 -9.07
C ALA A 209 13.06 -9.85 -9.14
N ARG A 210 13.64 -8.82 -9.79
CA ARG A 210 15.11 -8.65 -9.87
C ARG A 210 15.74 -8.19 -8.57
N THR A 211 14.99 -7.50 -7.72
CA THR A 211 15.50 -6.96 -6.45
C THR A 211 15.40 -7.97 -5.31
N LEU A 212 14.37 -8.83 -5.30
CA LEU A 212 14.16 -9.83 -4.25
C LEU A 212 15.41 -10.67 -3.91
N PRO A 213 16.20 -11.17 -4.88
CA PRO A 213 17.42 -11.96 -4.59
C PRO A 213 18.50 -11.18 -3.83
N THR A 214 18.41 -9.84 -3.79
CA THR A 214 19.40 -8.99 -3.09
C THR A 214 19.04 -8.70 -1.64
N LEU A 215 17.81 -9.04 -1.21
CA LEU A 215 17.33 -8.76 0.13
C LEU A 215 17.83 -9.82 1.12
N SER A 216 18.48 -9.37 2.19
CA SER A 216 18.95 -10.25 3.29
C SER A 216 18.01 -10.29 4.50
N ILE A 217 16.87 -9.58 4.41
CA ILE A 217 15.87 -9.52 5.47
C ILE A 217 14.76 -10.55 5.25
N PRO A 218 14.03 -10.98 6.30
CA PRO A 218 12.84 -11.80 6.14
C PRO A 218 11.80 -11.12 5.24
N VAL A 219 11.30 -11.86 4.25
CA VAL A 219 10.26 -11.42 3.32
C VAL A 219 9.10 -12.40 3.41
N ASP A 220 7.92 -11.90 3.68
CA ASP A 220 6.66 -12.65 3.63
C ASP A 220 5.68 -11.96 2.67
N ALA A 221 4.60 -12.64 2.30
CA ALA A 221 3.61 -12.07 1.40
C ALA A 221 2.17 -12.41 1.78
N ILE A 222 1.25 -11.49 1.48
CA ILE A 222 -0.20 -11.71 1.60
C ILE A 222 -0.87 -11.26 0.29
N PHE A 223 -1.63 -12.15 -0.32
CA PHE A 223 -2.38 -11.88 -1.55
C PHE A 223 -3.83 -12.32 -1.44
N GLY A 224 -4.73 -11.59 -2.08
CA GLY A 224 -6.04 -12.12 -2.41
C GLY A 224 -5.91 -13.16 -3.52
N GLU A 225 -6.58 -14.31 -3.41
CA GLU A 225 -6.54 -15.35 -4.44
C GLU A 225 -7.09 -14.84 -5.78
N GLU A 226 -8.02 -13.88 -5.71
CA GLU A 226 -8.67 -13.25 -6.86
C GLU A 226 -8.05 -11.88 -7.24
N ASP A 227 -6.77 -11.66 -6.86
CA ASP A 227 -6.07 -10.42 -7.22
C ASP A 227 -6.06 -10.24 -8.75
N ALA A 228 -6.70 -9.17 -9.24
CA ALA A 228 -6.86 -8.88 -10.66
C ALA A 228 -5.54 -8.79 -11.44
N LEU A 229 -4.42 -8.50 -10.77
CA LEU A 229 -3.10 -8.48 -11.38
C LEU A 229 -2.61 -9.91 -11.72
N TYR A 230 -3.08 -10.94 -10.99
CA TYR A 230 -2.49 -12.27 -11.01
C TYR A 230 -3.51 -13.42 -11.04
N VAL A 231 -4.76 -13.17 -11.39
CA VAL A 231 -5.80 -14.23 -11.45
C VAL A 231 -5.29 -15.44 -12.23
N GLY A 232 -5.36 -16.62 -11.58
CA GLY A 232 -4.90 -17.89 -12.15
C GLY A 232 -3.37 -18.08 -12.19
N ARG A 233 -2.58 -17.12 -11.65
CA ARG A 233 -1.11 -17.14 -11.69
C ARG A 233 -0.45 -17.10 -10.31
N MET A 234 -1.19 -17.33 -9.23
CA MET A 234 -0.65 -17.23 -7.87
C MET A 234 0.53 -18.18 -7.60
N ASN A 235 0.59 -19.34 -8.27
CA ASN A 235 1.75 -20.23 -8.14
C ASN A 235 3.01 -19.63 -8.80
N GLU A 236 2.88 -18.90 -9.88
CA GLU A 236 3.99 -18.20 -10.52
C GLU A 236 4.46 -17.01 -9.64
N VAL A 237 3.52 -16.30 -9.01
CA VAL A 237 3.84 -15.25 -8.04
C VAL A 237 4.66 -15.84 -6.90
N GLU A 238 4.19 -16.92 -6.28
CA GLU A 238 4.88 -17.57 -5.16
C GLU A 238 6.27 -18.08 -5.55
N ALA A 239 6.42 -18.66 -6.76
CA ALA A 239 7.72 -19.10 -7.26
C ALA A 239 8.73 -17.94 -7.39
N LEU A 240 8.28 -16.74 -7.83
CA LEU A 240 9.14 -15.56 -7.91
C LEU A 240 9.47 -14.99 -6.52
N LEU A 241 8.56 -15.07 -5.55
CA LEU A 241 8.84 -14.64 -4.20
C LEU A 241 9.89 -15.51 -3.50
N HIS A 242 9.97 -16.81 -3.85
CA HIS A 242 10.99 -17.73 -3.35
C HIS A 242 12.42 -17.39 -3.83
N GLU A 243 12.59 -16.48 -4.77
CA GLU A 243 13.91 -15.97 -5.15
C GLU A 243 14.53 -15.07 -4.07
N ALA A 244 13.75 -14.56 -3.12
CA ALA A 244 14.28 -13.85 -1.95
C ALA A 244 14.94 -14.86 -0.99
N PRO A 245 16.24 -14.68 -0.63
CA PRO A 245 16.99 -15.67 0.18
C PRO A 245 16.38 -15.99 1.53
N ALA A 246 15.66 -15.05 2.13
CA ALA A 246 14.98 -15.21 3.41
C ALA A 246 13.45 -15.12 3.25
N PHE A 247 12.91 -15.65 2.15
CA PHE A 247 11.47 -15.76 1.97
C PHE A 247 10.89 -16.76 2.96
N GLY A 248 9.87 -16.33 3.73
CA GLY A 248 9.17 -17.15 4.69
C GLY A 248 7.96 -17.85 4.07
N GLN A 249 6.88 -17.12 3.89
CA GLN A 249 5.64 -17.70 3.37
C GLN A 249 4.80 -16.71 2.59
N MET A 250 3.94 -17.24 1.72
CA MET A 250 2.86 -16.53 1.07
C MET A 250 1.51 -16.96 1.62
N VAL A 251 0.77 -16.05 2.23
CA VAL A 251 -0.61 -16.27 2.64
C VAL A 251 -1.54 -15.87 1.50
N ARG A 252 -2.38 -16.81 1.04
CA ARG A 252 -3.42 -16.55 0.04
C ARG A 252 -4.77 -16.47 0.74
N ILE A 253 -5.52 -15.39 0.51
CA ILE A 253 -6.84 -15.17 1.12
C ILE A 253 -7.91 -15.43 0.06
N PRO A 254 -8.65 -16.54 0.16
CA PRO A 254 -9.70 -16.87 -0.80
C PRO A 254 -10.85 -15.85 -0.79
N GLY A 255 -11.38 -15.55 -1.98
CA GLY A 255 -12.50 -14.63 -2.17
C GLY A 255 -12.14 -13.16 -1.98
N ALA A 256 -10.84 -12.82 -2.00
CA ALA A 256 -10.39 -11.44 -1.92
C ALA A 256 -9.60 -11.04 -3.16
N GLY A 257 -9.80 -9.83 -3.64
CA GLY A 257 -9.11 -9.22 -4.78
C GLY A 257 -7.79 -8.56 -4.39
N HIS A 258 -7.40 -7.59 -5.20
CA HIS A 258 -6.12 -6.88 -5.04
C HIS A 258 -6.02 -6.10 -3.72
N TRP A 259 -7.09 -5.42 -3.28
CA TRP A 259 -7.12 -4.68 -2.01
C TRP A 259 -7.52 -5.61 -0.86
N VAL A 260 -6.74 -6.67 -0.67
CA VAL A 260 -7.03 -7.79 0.22
C VAL A 260 -7.20 -7.38 1.69
N GLN A 261 -6.41 -6.42 2.18
CA GLN A 261 -6.46 -5.91 3.55
C GLN A 261 -7.74 -5.11 3.84
N TYR A 262 -8.36 -4.59 2.81
CA TYR A 262 -9.65 -3.91 2.89
C TYR A 262 -10.83 -4.88 2.76
N GLU A 263 -10.73 -5.80 1.81
CA GLU A 263 -11.83 -6.72 1.45
C GLU A 263 -12.01 -7.86 2.46
N ALA A 264 -10.91 -8.37 3.02
CA ALA A 264 -10.93 -9.45 4.01
C ALA A 264 -10.18 -9.07 5.31
N PRO A 265 -10.57 -7.97 6.00
CA PRO A 265 -9.76 -7.37 7.06
C PRO A 265 -9.48 -8.31 8.23
N THR A 266 -10.44 -9.13 8.66
CA THR A 266 -10.23 -10.04 9.79
C THR A 266 -9.17 -11.08 9.51
N ARG A 267 -9.24 -11.74 8.34
CA ARG A 267 -8.24 -12.74 7.94
C ARG A 267 -6.89 -12.10 7.69
N PHE A 268 -6.89 -10.96 7.03
CA PHE A 268 -5.68 -10.20 6.74
C PHE A 268 -4.97 -9.78 8.03
N ASN A 269 -5.68 -9.15 8.98
CA ASN A 269 -5.11 -8.67 10.25
C ASN A 269 -4.53 -9.84 11.06
N THR A 270 -5.22 -10.98 11.13
CA THR A 270 -4.70 -12.19 11.79
C THR A 270 -3.40 -12.66 11.13
N SER A 271 -3.37 -12.74 9.80
CA SER A 271 -2.17 -13.15 9.05
C SER A 271 -1.02 -12.17 9.24
N LEU A 272 -1.29 -10.86 9.10
CA LEU A 272 -0.25 -9.84 9.27
C LEU A 272 0.35 -9.86 10.68
N LEU A 273 -0.49 -9.93 11.71
CA LEU A 273 -0.01 -10.02 13.10
C LEU A 273 0.84 -11.26 13.34
N HIS A 274 0.48 -12.40 12.75
CA HIS A 274 1.31 -13.63 12.82
C HIS A 274 2.67 -13.44 12.14
N LEU A 275 2.71 -12.79 10.97
CA LEU A 275 3.96 -12.54 10.25
C LEU A 275 4.85 -11.50 10.93
N LEU A 276 4.29 -10.60 11.74
CA LEU A 276 5.03 -9.56 12.46
C LEU A 276 5.55 -10.03 13.83
N ALA A 277 5.05 -11.14 14.35
CA ALA A 277 5.47 -11.72 15.62
C ALA A 277 6.87 -12.33 15.53
#